data_6e49c150e667a07a645b25c9b9521a1d
#
_entry.id   6e49c150e667a07a645b25c9b9521a1d
#
_cell.length_a   1.000
_cell.length_b   1.000
_cell.length_c   1.000
_cell.angle_alpha   90.00
_cell.angle_beta   90.00
_cell.angle_gamma   90.00
#
_symmetry.space_group_name_H-M   'P 1'
#
loop_
_entity.id
_entity.type
_entity.pdbx_description
1 polymer ?
#
loop_
_entity_poly.entity_id
_entity_poly.type
_entity_poly.pdbx_seq_one_letter_code
_entity_poly.pdbx_strand_id
1 'polypeptide(L)'
;SSAASDVYKRQANNDDSTFTITDKVYDRAIPIELNERADAFECEPHERVHVTADHLQYLFQKAKVEYVIDDDLLEKMHKLDQYLQTRFKLAFGNRIIKQMYDFIPVYVACGGTELGGMDYIIARKVLKKFESMNVSFVRDEMKGLIEYIEKTFGEGGLPDSVMYLQRIQNFY
;
A
#
# COMPACT_ATOMS: atom_id res chain seq x y z
N SER A 1 -10.53 -30.85 -8.75
CA SER A 1 -9.52 -30.14 -9.54
C SER A 1 -9.18 -28.85 -8.83
N SER A 2 -8.04 -28.79 -8.15
CA SER A 2 -7.52 -27.58 -7.58
C SER A 2 -7.13 -26.67 -8.75
N ALA A 3 -7.87 -25.59 -8.96
CA ALA A 3 -7.41 -24.50 -9.79
C ALA A 3 -6.17 -23.95 -9.09
N ALA A 4 -5.00 -24.23 -9.62
CA ALA A 4 -3.78 -23.53 -9.24
C ALA A 4 -4.06 -22.06 -9.46
N SER A 5 -3.99 -21.28 -8.40
CA SER A 5 -4.08 -19.83 -8.45
C SER A 5 -2.82 -19.35 -9.15
N ASP A 6 -2.89 -19.17 -10.45
CA ASP A 6 -1.79 -18.61 -11.23
C ASP A 6 -1.55 -17.18 -10.77
N VAL A 7 -0.38 -16.94 -10.18
CA VAL A 7 0.08 -15.59 -9.86
C VAL A 7 0.56 -14.93 -11.15
N TYR A 8 -0.28 -14.09 -11.73
CA TYR A 8 0.10 -13.31 -12.91
C TYR A 8 0.88 -12.07 -12.49
N LYS A 9 2.11 -11.98 -12.97
CA LYS A 9 2.89 -10.75 -12.96
C LYS A 9 2.63 -10.02 -14.28
N ARG A 10 2.22 -8.77 -14.22
CA ARG A 10 2.08 -7.90 -15.39
C ARG A 10 2.92 -6.67 -15.18
N GLN A 11 3.63 -6.27 -16.24
CA GLN A 11 4.40 -5.03 -16.28
C GLN A 11 3.70 -4.05 -17.21
N ALA A 12 3.65 -2.78 -16.80
CA ALA A 12 3.25 -1.67 -17.65
C ALA A 12 4.24 -0.53 -17.44
N ASN A 13 4.57 0.18 -18.52
CA ASN A 13 5.28 1.44 -18.40
C ASN A 13 4.27 2.49 -17.95
N ASN A 14 4.66 3.30 -16.97
CA ASN A 14 3.86 4.42 -16.50
C ASN A 14 4.58 5.70 -16.93
N ASP A 15 4.40 6.08 -18.19
CA ASP A 15 4.93 7.31 -18.77
C ASP A 15 3.79 8.16 -19.37
N ASP A 16 4.07 9.39 -19.72
CA ASP A 16 3.10 10.35 -20.25
C ASP A 16 2.43 9.89 -21.56
N SER A 17 2.99 8.87 -22.22
CA SER A 17 2.47 8.30 -23.47
C SER A 17 1.54 7.11 -23.24
N THR A 18 1.44 6.59 -22.01
CA THR A 18 0.62 5.44 -21.69
C THR A 18 -0.74 5.83 -21.12
N PHE A 19 -1.76 4.97 -21.35
CA PHE A 19 -3.07 5.18 -20.75
C PHE A 19 -3.02 5.04 -19.24
N THR A 20 -3.76 5.90 -18.55
CA THR A 20 -3.90 5.86 -17.09
C THR A 20 -4.39 4.50 -16.62
N ILE A 21 -3.70 3.91 -15.66
CA ILE A 21 -4.10 2.66 -15.02
C ILE A 21 -5.36 2.93 -14.20
N THR A 22 -6.44 2.20 -14.48
CA THR A 22 -7.73 2.43 -13.82
C THR A 22 -7.70 1.96 -12.35
N ASP A 23 -8.49 2.62 -11.50
CA ASP A 23 -8.65 2.28 -10.07
C ASP A 23 -9.00 0.82 -9.84
N LYS A 24 -9.73 0.18 -10.77
CA LYS A 24 -10.09 -1.24 -10.70
C LYS A 24 -8.87 -2.18 -10.71
N VAL A 25 -7.77 -1.76 -11.30
CA VAL A 25 -6.50 -2.51 -11.29
C VAL A 25 -5.82 -2.35 -9.93
N TYR A 26 -5.72 -1.12 -9.42
CA TYR A 26 -5.15 -0.84 -8.11
C TYR A 26 -5.91 -1.54 -6.97
N ASP A 27 -7.22 -1.65 -7.06
CA ASP A 27 -8.03 -2.39 -6.09
C ASP A 27 -7.69 -3.89 -6.02
N ARG A 28 -7.18 -4.48 -7.10
CA ARG A 28 -6.97 -5.93 -7.23
C ARG A 28 -5.51 -6.37 -7.19
N ALA A 29 -4.60 -5.47 -7.53
CA ALA A 29 -3.16 -5.72 -7.56
C ALA A 29 -2.43 -4.93 -6.49
N ILE A 30 -1.25 -5.37 -6.09
CA ILE A 30 -0.30 -4.57 -5.33
C ILE A 30 0.73 -4.06 -6.34
N PRO A 31 0.76 -2.75 -6.64
CA PRO A 31 1.75 -2.19 -7.54
C PRO A 31 3.13 -2.17 -6.89
N ILE A 32 4.14 -2.54 -7.66
CA ILE A 32 5.55 -2.35 -7.33
C ILE A 32 6.09 -1.34 -8.33
N GLU A 33 6.54 -0.21 -7.84
CA GLU A 33 7.12 0.85 -8.67
C GLU A 33 8.64 0.75 -8.63
N LEU A 34 9.24 0.74 -9.81
CA LEU A 34 10.69 0.75 -10.00
C LEU A 34 11.08 2.12 -10.52
N ASN A 35 11.16 3.10 -9.61
CA ASN A 35 11.40 4.50 -9.95
C ASN A 35 12.87 4.85 -10.07
N GLU A 36 13.75 4.00 -9.55
CA GLU A 36 15.19 4.24 -9.52
C GLU A 36 15.95 3.07 -10.14
N ARG A 37 17.04 3.40 -10.82
CA ARG A 37 17.95 2.39 -11.32
C ARG A 37 18.86 1.96 -10.16
N ALA A 38 18.81 0.69 -9.80
CA ALA A 38 19.77 0.13 -8.86
C ALA A 38 21.17 0.03 -9.48
N ASP A 39 22.18 0.18 -8.65
CA ASP A 39 23.56 -0.15 -9.04
C ASP A 39 23.67 -1.65 -9.33
N ALA A 40 24.59 -2.00 -10.24
CA ALA A 40 24.89 -3.40 -10.49
C ALA A 40 25.48 -4.04 -9.22
N PHE A 41 24.93 -5.18 -8.82
CA PHE A 41 25.44 -5.94 -7.69
C PHE A 41 25.70 -7.40 -8.11
N GLU A 42 26.70 -8.01 -7.50
CA GLU A 42 26.95 -9.43 -7.62
C GLU A 42 26.22 -10.15 -6.48
N CYS A 43 25.48 -11.19 -6.81
CA CYS A 43 24.77 -12.01 -5.85
C CYS A 43 25.49 -13.35 -5.68
N GLU A 44 25.80 -13.70 -4.45
CA GLU A 44 26.30 -15.04 -4.12
C GLU A 44 25.24 -16.09 -4.51
N PRO A 45 25.65 -17.22 -5.10
CA PRO A 45 24.70 -18.28 -5.42
C PRO A 45 24.11 -18.86 -4.13
N HIS A 46 22.79 -18.77 -4.00
CA HIS A 46 22.05 -19.34 -2.89
C HIS A 46 21.40 -20.68 -3.27
N GLU A 47 21.24 -21.56 -2.29
CA GLU A 47 20.45 -22.77 -2.47
C GLU A 47 19.00 -22.41 -2.84
N ARG A 48 18.42 -23.21 -3.74
CA ARG A 48 17.01 -23.00 -4.13
C ARG A 48 16.10 -23.37 -2.98
N VAL A 49 15.29 -22.42 -2.54
CA VAL A 49 14.24 -22.67 -1.56
C VAL A 49 13.02 -23.22 -2.27
N HIS A 50 12.60 -24.42 -1.90
CA HIS A 50 11.38 -25.07 -2.40
C HIS A 50 10.28 -24.91 -1.36
N VAL A 51 9.28 -24.08 -1.67
CA VAL A 51 8.10 -23.87 -0.82
C VAL A 51 6.86 -24.28 -1.59
N THR A 52 6.04 -25.14 -1.02
CA THR A 52 4.73 -25.48 -1.60
C THR A 52 3.72 -24.36 -1.33
N ALA A 53 2.70 -24.25 -2.18
CA ALA A 53 1.63 -23.27 -1.99
C ALA A 53 0.91 -23.49 -0.64
N ASP A 54 0.68 -24.73 -0.25
CA ASP A 54 0.03 -25.08 1.02
C ASP A 54 0.87 -24.65 2.23
N HIS A 55 2.19 -24.86 2.16
CA HIS A 55 3.10 -24.41 3.21
C HIS A 55 3.13 -22.89 3.34
N LEU A 56 3.18 -22.18 2.20
CA LEU A 56 3.13 -20.72 2.20
C LEU A 56 1.80 -20.19 2.77
N GLN A 57 0.69 -20.82 2.40
CA GLN A 57 -0.62 -20.46 2.94
C GLN A 57 -0.70 -20.73 4.46
N TYR A 58 -0.13 -21.83 4.93
CA TYR A 58 -0.03 -22.12 6.36
C TYR A 58 0.77 -21.03 7.09
N LEU A 59 1.92 -20.59 6.56
CA LEU A 59 2.72 -19.52 7.13
C LEU A 59 1.95 -18.20 7.20
N PHE A 60 1.18 -17.85 6.17
CA PHE A 60 0.34 -16.65 6.18
C PHE A 60 -0.75 -16.73 7.25
N GLN A 61 -1.40 -17.87 7.42
CA GLN A 61 -2.40 -18.05 8.48
C GLN A 61 -1.76 -17.97 9.88
N LYS A 62 -0.60 -18.59 10.05
CA LYS A 62 0.17 -18.49 11.30
C LYS A 62 0.51 -17.04 11.62
N ALA A 63 1.01 -16.26 10.66
CA ALA A 63 1.33 -14.85 10.86
C ALA A 63 0.10 -14.04 11.31
N LYS A 64 -1.08 -14.29 10.74
CA LYS A 64 -2.32 -13.59 11.13
C LYS A 64 -2.78 -13.89 12.55
N VAL A 65 -2.46 -15.06 13.09
CA VAL A 65 -2.79 -15.43 14.47
C VAL A 65 -1.76 -14.87 15.44
N GLU A 66 -0.49 -14.84 15.02
CA GLU A 66 0.63 -14.45 15.89
C GLU A 66 0.81 -12.93 15.97
N TYR A 67 0.57 -12.23 14.85
CA TYR A 67 0.75 -10.78 14.72
C TYR A 67 -0.60 -10.10 14.46
N VAL A 68 -1.45 -10.09 15.48
CA VAL A 68 -2.74 -9.40 15.43
C VAL A 68 -2.49 -7.89 15.43
N ILE A 69 -3.15 -7.16 14.55
CA ILE A 69 -3.01 -5.71 14.44
C ILE A 69 -3.52 -5.05 15.71
N ASP A 70 -2.78 -4.08 16.24
CA ASP A 70 -3.15 -3.32 17.42
C ASP A 70 -4.46 -2.54 17.22
N ASP A 71 -5.33 -2.57 18.23
CA ASP A 71 -6.63 -1.89 18.19
C ASP A 71 -6.48 -0.35 18.04
N ASP A 72 -5.44 0.25 18.64
CA ASP A 72 -5.13 1.67 18.46
C ASP A 72 -4.80 2.00 17.00
N LEU A 73 -4.06 1.12 16.32
CA LEU A 73 -3.76 1.28 14.91
C LEU A 73 -5.00 1.14 14.04
N LEU A 74 -5.90 0.19 14.36
CA LEU A 74 -7.18 0.04 13.67
C LEU A 74 -8.07 1.28 13.85
N GLU A 75 -8.11 1.86 15.04
CA GLU A 75 -8.84 3.10 15.31
C GLU A 75 -8.27 4.27 14.49
N LYS A 76 -6.96 4.42 14.44
CA LYS A 76 -6.28 5.44 13.61
C LYS A 76 -6.57 5.26 12.12
N MET A 77 -6.58 4.02 11.64
CA MET A 77 -6.95 3.68 10.27
C MET A 77 -8.39 4.12 9.96
N HIS A 78 -9.34 3.84 10.84
CA HIS A 78 -10.73 4.29 10.67
C HIS A 78 -10.86 5.81 10.68
N LYS A 79 -10.11 6.51 11.53
CA LYS A 79 -10.10 7.98 11.55
C LYS A 79 -9.57 8.56 10.23
N LEU A 80 -8.53 7.96 9.67
CA LEU A 80 -8.00 8.37 8.35
C LEU A 80 -9.01 8.10 7.24
N ASP A 81 -9.66 6.94 7.22
CA ASP A 81 -10.71 6.63 6.25
C ASP A 81 -11.87 7.65 6.32
N GLN A 82 -12.35 7.98 7.50
CA GLN A 82 -13.38 9.01 7.70
C GLN A 82 -12.93 10.39 7.22
N TYR A 83 -11.69 10.76 7.49
CA TYR A 83 -11.13 12.03 7.01
C TYR A 83 -11.11 12.09 5.47
N LEU A 84 -10.64 11.04 4.83
CA LEU A 84 -10.60 10.93 3.35
C LEU A 84 -12.01 10.93 2.75
N GLN A 85 -12.96 10.24 3.35
CA GLN A 85 -14.35 10.24 2.90
C GLN A 85 -14.98 11.63 2.97
N THR A 86 -14.76 12.34 4.07
CA THR A 86 -15.36 13.65 4.31
C THR A 86 -14.78 14.71 3.40
N ARG A 87 -13.45 14.77 3.30
CA ARG A 87 -12.72 15.83 2.58
C ARG A 87 -12.58 15.57 1.08
N PHE A 88 -12.32 14.32 0.71
CA PHE A 88 -11.97 13.96 -0.66
C PHE A 88 -13.01 13.08 -1.37
N LYS A 89 -14.07 12.67 -0.67
CA LYS A 89 -15.05 11.68 -1.15
C LYS A 89 -14.38 10.35 -1.55
N LEU A 90 -13.27 10.03 -0.93
CA LEU A 90 -12.46 8.86 -1.16
C LEU A 90 -12.54 7.94 0.06
N ALA A 91 -12.86 6.67 -0.14
CA ALA A 91 -12.92 5.66 0.91
C ALA A 91 -11.91 4.54 0.66
N PHE A 92 -11.46 3.89 1.74
CA PHE A 92 -10.64 2.69 1.61
C PHE A 92 -11.40 1.57 0.89
N GLY A 93 -12.67 1.39 1.22
CA GLY A 93 -13.47 0.29 0.72
C GLY A 93 -13.15 -1.05 1.41
N ASN A 94 -14.15 -1.92 1.49
CA ASN A 94 -14.05 -3.20 2.21
C ASN A 94 -12.91 -4.10 1.71
N ARG A 95 -12.59 -4.02 0.41
CA ARG A 95 -11.51 -4.83 -0.18
C ARG A 95 -10.14 -4.39 0.33
N ILE A 96 -9.86 -3.09 0.38
CA ILE A 96 -8.58 -2.56 0.87
C ILE A 96 -8.45 -2.85 2.37
N ILE A 97 -9.51 -2.66 3.15
CA ILE A 97 -9.53 -3.01 4.57
C ILE A 97 -9.19 -4.50 4.76
N LYS A 98 -9.84 -5.39 4.02
CA LYS A 98 -9.52 -6.82 4.08
C LYS A 98 -8.07 -7.11 3.71
N GLN A 99 -7.54 -6.43 2.69
CA GLN A 99 -6.14 -6.58 2.30
C GLN A 99 -5.17 -6.10 3.39
N MET A 100 -5.50 -5.05 4.13
CA MET A 100 -4.70 -4.63 5.29
C MET A 100 -4.66 -5.71 6.37
N TYR A 101 -5.80 -6.29 6.73
CA TYR A 101 -5.86 -7.40 7.68
C TYR A 101 -5.08 -8.64 7.23
N ASP A 102 -5.01 -8.88 5.93
CA ASP A 102 -4.25 -9.99 5.36
C ASP A 102 -2.75 -9.70 5.25
N PHE A 103 -2.38 -8.47 4.91
CA PHE A 103 -1.01 -8.07 4.57
C PHE A 103 -0.17 -7.67 5.79
N ILE A 104 -0.72 -6.83 6.70
CA ILE A 104 0.05 -6.26 7.80
C ILE A 104 0.67 -7.33 8.70
N PRO A 105 -0.07 -8.38 9.16
CA PRO A 105 0.52 -9.45 9.96
C PRO A 105 1.66 -10.17 9.26
N VAL A 106 1.54 -10.42 7.97
CA VAL A 106 2.59 -11.09 7.17
C VAL A 106 3.80 -10.17 7.02
N TYR A 107 3.57 -8.87 6.81
CA TYR A 107 4.64 -7.88 6.74
C TYR A 107 5.44 -7.79 8.04
N VAL A 108 4.76 -7.84 9.19
CA VAL A 108 5.39 -7.89 10.52
C VAL A 108 6.16 -9.20 10.72
N ALA A 109 5.60 -10.34 10.34
CA ALA A 109 6.28 -11.64 10.39
C ALA A 109 7.56 -11.68 9.55
N CYS A 110 7.63 -10.85 8.49
CA CYS A 110 8.84 -10.69 7.66
C CYS A 110 9.83 -9.65 8.20
N GLY A 111 9.64 -9.15 9.42
CA GLY A 111 10.54 -8.19 10.07
C GLY A 111 10.18 -6.72 9.88
N GLY A 112 9.04 -6.43 9.30
CA GLY A 112 8.50 -5.06 9.20
C GLY A 112 7.77 -4.61 10.47
N THR A 113 7.17 -3.42 10.41
CA THR A 113 6.32 -2.87 11.46
C THR A 113 4.87 -2.79 11.00
N GLU A 114 3.91 -2.74 11.93
CA GLU A 114 2.49 -2.56 11.58
C GLU A 114 2.26 -1.26 10.81
N LEU A 115 2.86 -0.16 11.27
CA LEU A 115 2.79 1.14 10.60
C LEU A 115 3.40 1.07 9.19
N GLY A 116 4.55 0.40 9.02
CA GLY A 116 5.17 0.22 7.70
C GLY A 116 4.30 -0.59 6.74
N GLY A 117 3.64 -1.64 7.23
CA GLY A 117 2.69 -2.42 6.43
C GLY A 117 1.45 -1.62 6.05
N MET A 118 0.92 -0.81 6.97
CA MET A 118 -0.19 0.09 6.71
C MET A 118 0.18 1.17 5.69
N ASP A 119 1.32 1.83 5.88
CA ASP A 119 1.83 2.87 4.98
C ASP A 119 2.01 2.34 3.56
N TYR A 120 2.57 1.14 3.43
CA TYR A 120 2.73 0.46 2.13
C TYR A 120 1.40 0.35 1.36
N ILE A 121 0.33 -0.09 2.03
CA ILE A 121 -1.00 -0.24 1.41
C ILE A 121 -1.63 1.14 1.14
N ILE A 122 -1.57 2.08 2.08
CA ILE A 122 -2.16 3.41 1.92
C ILE A 122 -1.52 4.13 0.74
N ALA A 123 -0.21 4.23 0.69
CA ALA A 123 0.51 4.94 -0.35
C ALA A 123 0.20 4.37 -1.74
N ARG A 124 0.18 3.03 -1.88
CA ARG A 124 0.10 2.35 -3.18
C ARG A 124 -1.32 2.04 -3.66
N LYS A 125 -2.30 2.04 -2.78
CA LYS A 125 -3.68 1.65 -3.14
C LYS A 125 -4.71 2.72 -2.87
N VAL A 126 -4.57 3.45 -1.78
CA VAL A 126 -5.53 4.49 -1.39
C VAL A 126 -5.18 5.81 -2.05
N LEU A 127 -3.97 6.29 -1.82
CA LEU A 127 -3.55 7.61 -2.31
C LEU A 127 -3.37 7.66 -3.82
N LYS A 128 -3.09 6.52 -4.47
CA LYS A 128 -3.06 6.43 -5.93
C LYS A 128 -4.37 6.85 -6.60
N LYS A 129 -5.48 6.78 -5.92
CA LYS A 129 -6.78 7.25 -6.42
C LYS A 129 -6.81 8.76 -6.65
N PHE A 130 -5.92 9.51 -6.02
CA PHE A 130 -5.79 10.95 -6.27
C PHE A 130 -5.35 11.27 -7.69
N GLU A 131 -4.63 10.37 -8.36
CA GLU A 131 -4.20 10.55 -9.76
C GLU A 131 -5.38 10.66 -10.74
N SER A 132 -6.54 10.08 -10.39
CA SER A 132 -7.77 10.16 -11.18
C SER A 132 -8.68 11.33 -10.82
N MET A 133 -8.33 12.13 -9.81
CA MET A 133 -9.13 13.24 -9.31
C MET A 133 -8.71 14.58 -9.96
N ASN A 134 -9.61 15.56 -9.90
CA ASN A 134 -9.27 16.92 -10.36
C ASN A 134 -8.22 17.55 -9.43
N VAL A 135 -7.03 17.74 -9.97
CA VAL A 135 -5.83 18.14 -9.24
C VAL A 135 -5.99 19.48 -8.52
N SER A 136 -6.66 20.45 -9.13
CA SER A 136 -6.82 21.79 -8.54
C SER A 136 -7.55 21.74 -7.19
N PHE A 137 -8.56 20.89 -7.06
CA PHE A 137 -9.29 20.72 -5.80
C PHE A 137 -8.47 19.96 -4.75
N VAL A 138 -7.71 18.95 -5.21
CA VAL A 138 -6.93 18.07 -4.34
C VAL A 138 -5.73 18.80 -3.73
N ARG A 139 -5.10 19.69 -4.49
CA ARG A 139 -3.87 20.40 -4.10
C ARG A 139 -4.03 21.23 -2.83
N ASP A 140 -5.11 22.01 -2.74
CA ASP A 140 -5.33 22.93 -1.61
C ASP A 140 -5.56 22.15 -0.29
N GLU A 141 -6.11 20.95 -0.39
CA GLU A 141 -6.40 20.08 0.76
C GLU A 141 -5.23 19.15 1.14
N MET A 142 -4.19 19.02 0.28
CA MET A 142 -3.07 18.10 0.53
C MET A 142 -2.28 18.44 1.79
N LYS A 143 -2.04 19.73 2.04
CA LYS A 143 -1.33 20.18 3.24
C LYS A 143 -2.07 19.74 4.51
N GLY A 144 -3.38 19.92 4.53
CA GLY A 144 -4.23 19.50 5.65
C GLY A 144 -4.23 17.99 5.86
N LEU A 145 -4.16 17.21 4.78
CA LEU A 145 -4.07 15.75 4.85
C LEU A 145 -2.72 15.31 5.44
N ILE A 146 -1.62 15.90 5.00
CA ILE A 146 -0.28 15.61 5.54
C ILE A 146 -0.25 15.91 7.04
N GLU A 147 -0.69 17.10 7.45
CA GLU A 147 -0.76 17.50 8.87
C GLU A 147 -1.65 16.54 9.69
N TYR A 148 -2.77 16.08 9.12
CA TYR A 148 -3.64 15.11 9.77
C TYR A 148 -2.97 13.74 9.96
N ILE A 149 -2.26 13.26 8.94
CA ILE A 149 -1.50 12.00 9.00
C ILE A 149 -0.42 12.08 10.08
N GLU A 150 0.39 13.14 10.07
CA GLU A 150 1.47 13.33 11.06
C GLU A 150 0.93 13.46 12.48
N LYS A 151 -0.19 14.15 12.67
CA LYS A 151 -0.85 14.27 13.97
C LYS A 151 -1.41 12.93 14.46
N THR A 152 -1.95 12.11 13.57
CA THR A 152 -2.64 10.85 13.91
C THR A 152 -1.67 9.69 14.13
N PHE A 153 -0.65 9.57 13.28
CA PHE A 153 0.30 8.45 13.28
C PHE A 153 1.68 8.82 13.83
N GLY A 154 1.92 10.08 14.12
CA GLY A 154 3.22 10.61 14.51
C GLY A 154 4.04 11.09 13.31
N GLU A 155 4.96 11.99 13.56
CA GLU A 155 5.91 12.47 12.55
C GLU A 155 6.76 11.29 12.04
N GLY A 156 6.80 11.10 10.72
CA GLY A 156 7.47 9.95 10.11
C GLY A 156 6.76 8.60 10.29
N GLY A 157 5.53 8.56 10.81
CA GLY A 157 4.78 7.31 11.00
C GLY A 157 4.34 6.66 9.69
N LEU A 158 3.97 7.46 8.67
CA LEU A 158 3.61 7.01 7.33
C LEU A 158 4.47 7.71 6.26
N PRO A 159 5.76 7.41 6.17
CA PRO A 159 6.70 8.15 5.32
C PRO A 159 6.41 8.02 3.81
N ASP A 160 6.06 6.85 3.32
CA ASP A 160 5.74 6.64 1.90
C ASP A 160 4.50 7.43 1.49
N SER A 161 3.48 7.45 2.35
CA SER A 161 2.24 8.19 2.14
C SER A 161 2.49 9.70 2.12
N VAL A 162 3.24 10.22 3.08
CA VAL A 162 3.58 11.65 3.16
C VAL A 162 4.42 12.06 1.94
N MET A 163 5.42 11.27 1.57
CA MET A 163 6.26 11.54 0.40
C MET A 163 5.43 11.53 -0.90
N TYR A 164 4.48 10.62 -1.04
CA TYR A 164 3.58 10.56 -2.18
C TYR A 164 2.70 11.81 -2.28
N LEU A 165 2.11 12.26 -1.16
CA LEU A 165 1.30 13.47 -1.10
C LEU A 165 2.11 14.74 -1.42
N GLN A 166 3.33 14.85 -0.90
CA GLN A 166 4.25 15.95 -1.22
C GLN A 166 4.62 15.97 -2.70
N ARG A 167 4.81 14.80 -3.32
CA ARG A 167 5.03 14.69 -4.76
C ARG A 167 3.86 15.24 -5.55
N ILE A 168 2.62 14.86 -5.24
CA ILE A 168 1.42 15.40 -5.89
C ILE A 168 1.37 16.91 -5.72
N GLN A 169 1.64 17.43 -4.51
CA GLN A 169 1.63 18.87 -4.23
C GLN A 169 2.64 19.66 -5.06
N ASN A 170 3.81 19.08 -5.36
CA ASN A 170 4.90 19.77 -6.06
C ASN A 170 4.83 19.63 -7.60
N PHE A 171 4.18 18.59 -8.12
CA PHE A 171 4.12 18.34 -9.58
C PHE A 171 2.95 19.03 -10.27
N TYR A 172 2.03 19.62 -9.53
CA TYR A 172 0.84 20.31 -10.03
C TYR A 172 0.65 21.66 -9.34
#